data_1e1a220f83cf8b4382aa71568f411852
#
_entry.id   1e1a220f83cf8b4382aa71568f411852
#
_cell.length_a   1.000
_cell.length_b   1.000
_cell.length_c   1.000
_cell.angle_alpha   90.00
_cell.angle_beta   90.00
_cell.angle_gamma   90.00
#
_symmetry.space_group_name_H-M   'P 1'
#
loop_
_entity.id
_entity.type
_entity.pdbx_description
1 polymer ?
#
loop_
_entity_poly.entity_id
_entity_poly.type
_entity_poly.pdbx_seq_one_letter_code
_entity_poly.pdbx_strand_id
1 'polypeptide(L)'
;MKELMKKRQETFRTQCVKYSRYVLNDHFVLFMLIFIGFLAVQYSQFLQDLPKDTSLIRWSLMIGLLLLVPIGSIATYLEKPDALFLLVKEEEVKRYIKGQAKKSFVFWFLIQSFVLLLFVPLLLATGLDKLAIVAYILVLGVAKGAVFSWKEARFYQDGNLNWTLAIARENARKQLILRFFALFTTVKGITNSVKRRAYLDGFLGLLSKTHGNTWLHLYMRSFLRNGDLFSMTLRLLALSILAIIFIPQPLVVIALVALLNYLVIFQLLGLYSAFDYQPLTLLFPMKKGSKKAGLNKTIQLVMGMITVIEGGIGLVFISDKVLLLGLLAYTVALILLYLPFKMARLVDESR
;
A
#
# COMPACT_ATOMS: atom_id res chain seq x y z
N MET A 1 27.53 23.96 6.54
CA MET A 1 26.20 23.36 6.77
C MET A 1 25.36 23.26 5.50
N LYS A 2 25.09 24.33 4.75
CA LYS A 2 24.25 24.30 3.53
C LYS A 2 24.72 23.28 2.49
N GLU A 3 26.02 23.18 2.22
CA GLU A 3 26.57 22.19 1.29
C GLU A 3 26.34 20.74 1.74
N LEU A 4 26.52 20.46 3.04
CA LEU A 4 26.25 19.14 3.60
C LEU A 4 24.81 18.73 3.37
N MET A 5 23.85 19.61 3.67
CA MET A 5 22.43 19.35 3.48
C MET A 5 22.07 19.20 2.01
N LYS A 6 22.68 20.01 1.12
CA LYS A 6 22.53 19.90 -0.33
C LYS A 6 23.02 18.55 -0.84
N LYS A 7 24.20 18.12 -0.42
CA LYS A 7 24.75 16.79 -0.78
C LYS A 7 23.84 15.65 -0.34
N ARG A 8 23.30 15.70 0.89
CA ARG A 8 22.32 14.69 1.37
C ARG A 8 21.04 14.69 0.56
N GLN A 9 20.53 15.86 0.20
CA GLN A 9 19.36 16.02 -0.66
C GLN A 9 19.62 15.40 -2.05
N GLU A 10 20.76 15.67 -2.66
CA GLU A 10 21.15 15.12 -3.96
C GLU A 10 21.31 13.60 -3.89
N THR A 11 21.98 13.08 -2.86
CA THR A 11 22.13 11.63 -2.65
C THR A 11 20.77 10.94 -2.55
N PHE A 12 19.87 11.48 -1.73
CA PHE A 12 18.52 10.92 -1.59
C PHE A 12 17.72 11.02 -2.88
N ARG A 13 17.80 12.15 -3.60
CA ARG A 13 17.16 12.32 -4.90
C ARG A 13 17.67 11.32 -5.93
N THR A 14 18.99 11.13 -6.02
CA THR A 14 19.61 10.14 -6.91
C THR A 14 19.14 8.73 -6.58
N GLN A 15 19.03 8.40 -5.29
CA GLN A 15 18.48 7.13 -4.84
C GLN A 15 17.02 6.95 -5.29
N CYS A 16 16.18 7.97 -5.11
CA CYS A 16 14.79 7.94 -5.57
C CYS A 16 14.68 7.79 -7.10
N VAL A 17 15.48 8.53 -7.86
CA VAL A 17 15.54 8.43 -9.34
C VAL A 17 15.99 7.02 -9.77
N LYS A 18 16.94 6.42 -9.07
CA LYS A 18 17.35 5.04 -9.34
C LYS A 18 16.19 4.07 -9.16
N TYR A 19 15.42 4.20 -8.07
CA TYR A 19 14.28 3.32 -7.81
C TYR A 19 13.09 3.61 -8.72
N SER A 20 12.87 4.87 -9.13
CA SER A 20 11.78 5.20 -10.05
C SER A 20 11.91 4.51 -11.42
N ARG A 21 13.12 4.20 -11.88
CA ARG A 21 13.34 3.43 -13.12
C ARG A 21 12.77 2.02 -13.05
N TYR A 22 12.76 1.40 -11.86
CA TYR A 22 12.17 0.07 -11.66
C TYR A 22 10.64 0.12 -11.59
N VAL A 23 10.09 1.25 -11.13
CA VAL A 23 8.63 1.48 -11.10
C VAL A 23 8.12 1.82 -12.50
N LEU A 24 8.81 2.75 -13.17
CA LEU A 24 8.45 3.25 -14.50
C LEU A 24 9.13 2.43 -15.61
N ASN A 25 8.91 1.10 -15.58
CA ASN A 25 9.31 0.26 -16.71
C ASN A 25 8.29 0.41 -17.87
N ASP A 26 8.68 0.00 -19.07
CA ASP A 26 7.89 0.19 -20.29
C ASP A 26 6.47 -0.40 -20.19
N HIS A 27 6.35 -1.59 -19.57
CA HIS A 27 5.06 -2.25 -19.38
C HIS A 27 4.15 -1.48 -18.41
N PHE A 28 4.72 -0.95 -17.32
CA PHE A 28 3.98 -0.16 -16.35
C PHE A 28 3.54 1.19 -16.94
N VAL A 29 4.41 1.83 -17.71
CA VAL A 29 4.09 3.09 -18.41
C VAL A 29 2.95 2.87 -19.41
N LEU A 30 3.00 1.80 -20.20
CA LEU A 30 1.93 1.44 -21.14
C LEU A 30 0.62 1.18 -20.41
N PHE A 31 0.66 0.39 -19.33
CA PHE A 31 -0.50 0.14 -18.48
C PHE A 31 -1.08 1.43 -17.93
N MET A 32 -0.24 2.33 -17.39
CA MET A 32 -0.68 3.62 -16.84
C MET A 32 -1.31 4.52 -17.90
N LEU A 33 -0.77 4.54 -19.13
CA LEU A 33 -1.37 5.29 -20.25
C LEU A 33 -2.79 4.81 -20.57
N ILE A 34 -2.97 3.49 -20.70
CA ILE A 34 -4.29 2.89 -20.95
C ILE A 34 -5.24 3.18 -19.77
N PHE A 35 -4.74 3.03 -18.54
CA PHE A 35 -5.53 3.26 -17.33
C PHE A 35 -5.95 4.71 -17.18
N ILE A 36 -5.05 5.68 -17.44
CA ILE A 36 -5.39 7.11 -17.43
C ILE A 36 -6.42 7.42 -18.52
N GLY A 37 -6.26 6.85 -19.72
CA GLY A 37 -7.24 6.99 -20.80
C GLY A 37 -8.62 6.46 -20.41
N PHE A 38 -8.66 5.28 -19.81
CA PHE A 38 -9.90 4.71 -19.28
C PHE A 38 -10.53 5.61 -18.20
N LEU A 39 -9.74 6.08 -17.24
CA LEU A 39 -10.23 7.00 -16.21
C LEU A 39 -10.75 8.32 -16.78
N ALA A 40 -10.12 8.85 -17.81
CA ALA A 40 -10.55 10.08 -18.48
C ALA A 40 -11.92 9.88 -19.18
N VAL A 41 -12.14 8.72 -19.81
CA VAL A 41 -13.43 8.38 -20.44
C VAL A 41 -14.51 8.23 -19.35
N GLN A 42 -14.22 7.49 -18.27
CA GLN A 42 -15.16 7.31 -17.15
C GLN A 42 -15.50 8.64 -16.47
N TYR A 43 -14.51 9.51 -16.30
CA TYR A 43 -14.70 10.85 -15.76
C TYR A 43 -15.59 11.72 -16.67
N SER A 44 -15.37 11.64 -17.99
CA SER A 44 -16.20 12.36 -18.97
C SER A 44 -17.64 11.86 -18.96
N GLN A 45 -17.88 10.55 -18.92
CA GLN A 45 -19.21 9.95 -18.82
C GLN A 45 -19.90 10.37 -17.50
N PHE A 46 -19.19 10.29 -16.39
CA PHE A 46 -19.71 10.73 -15.10
C PHE A 46 -20.15 12.20 -15.10
N LEU A 47 -19.41 13.06 -15.81
CA LEU A 47 -19.79 14.48 -15.96
C LEU A 47 -21.08 14.67 -16.78
N GLN A 48 -21.37 13.79 -17.74
CA GLN A 48 -22.57 13.85 -18.58
C GLN A 48 -23.80 13.30 -17.84
N ASP A 49 -23.61 12.27 -17.01
CA ASP A 49 -24.67 11.55 -16.30
C ASP A 49 -24.86 12.01 -14.84
N LEU A 50 -24.57 13.29 -14.56
CA LEU A 50 -24.71 13.82 -13.19
C LEU A 50 -26.20 13.80 -12.75
N PRO A 51 -26.48 13.39 -11.51
CA PRO A 51 -27.83 13.43 -10.97
C PRO A 51 -28.35 14.87 -10.86
N LYS A 52 -29.67 15.05 -10.93
CA LYS A 52 -30.32 16.37 -10.83
C LYS A 52 -29.96 17.11 -9.54
N ASP A 53 -29.81 16.39 -8.44
CA ASP A 53 -29.30 16.95 -7.19
C ASP A 53 -27.82 16.64 -7.04
N THR A 54 -26.99 17.65 -7.27
CA THR A 54 -25.53 17.56 -7.21
C THR A 54 -24.98 18.02 -5.85
N SER A 55 -25.81 18.36 -4.89
CA SER A 55 -25.40 18.92 -3.60
C SER A 55 -24.48 17.98 -2.81
N LEU A 56 -24.83 16.70 -2.74
CA LEU A 56 -24.00 15.68 -2.06
C LEU A 56 -22.65 15.51 -2.73
N ILE A 57 -22.60 15.49 -4.06
CA ILE A 57 -21.34 15.35 -4.82
C ILE A 57 -20.45 16.57 -4.56
N ARG A 58 -21.02 17.77 -4.61
CA ARG A 58 -20.31 19.02 -4.34
C ARG A 58 -19.68 19.04 -2.94
N TRP A 59 -20.47 18.73 -1.90
CA TRP A 59 -19.97 18.74 -0.53
C TRP A 59 -18.94 17.64 -0.29
N SER A 60 -19.15 16.43 -0.81
CA SER A 60 -18.19 15.32 -0.71
C SER A 60 -16.84 15.65 -1.37
N LEU A 61 -16.86 16.31 -2.54
CA LEU A 61 -15.65 16.80 -3.20
C LEU A 61 -14.94 17.88 -2.39
N MET A 62 -15.66 18.87 -1.91
CA MET A 62 -15.08 19.93 -1.10
C MET A 62 -14.44 19.36 0.17
N ILE A 63 -15.11 18.47 0.87
CA ILE A 63 -14.56 17.79 2.04
C ILE A 63 -13.34 16.92 1.65
N GLY A 64 -13.42 16.16 0.56
CA GLY A 64 -12.31 15.35 0.06
C GLY A 64 -11.06 16.18 -0.25
N LEU A 65 -11.22 17.32 -0.91
CA LEU A 65 -10.14 18.26 -1.21
C LEU A 65 -9.59 18.94 0.06
N LEU A 66 -10.45 19.22 1.06
CA LEU A 66 -10.04 19.73 2.36
C LEU A 66 -9.16 18.71 3.12
N LEU A 67 -9.47 17.41 3.02
CA LEU A 67 -8.67 16.33 3.63
C LEU A 67 -7.25 16.23 3.04
N LEU A 68 -6.98 16.84 1.89
CA LEU A 68 -5.64 16.93 1.32
C LEU A 68 -4.77 18.02 1.95
N VAL A 69 -5.36 18.95 2.70
CA VAL A 69 -4.64 20.08 3.34
C VAL A 69 -3.53 19.58 4.29
N PRO A 70 -3.76 18.64 5.22
CA PRO A 70 -2.74 18.17 6.13
C PRO A 70 -1.67 17.29 5.48
N ILE A 71 -1.87 16.86 4.22
CA ILE A 71 -0.91 16.02 3.50
C ILE A 71 0.33 16.84 3.15
N GLY A 72 1.48 16.26 3.44
CA GLY A 72 2.79 16.84 3.18
C GLY A 72 3.69 16.84 4.40
N SER A 73 4.99 16.83 4.17
CA SER A 73 6.03 16.83 5.20
C SER A 73 7.14 17.82 4.85
N ILE A 74 7.77 18.36 5.88
CA ILE A 74 8.93 19.26 5.73
C ILE A 74 10.18 18.39 5.55
N ALA A 75 10.92 18.62 4.48
CA ALA A 75 12.15 17.88 4.15
C ALA A 75 13.36 18.57 4.81
N THR A 76 13.80 18.08 5.96
CA THR A 76 14.90 18.69 6.72
C THR A 76 16.27 18.10 6.39
N TYR A 77 16.34 16.85 5.93
CA TYR A 77 17.57 16.09 5.67
C TYR A 77 18.50 15.96 6.87
N LEU A 78 17.98 16.15 8.10
CA LEU A 78 18.73 15.97 9.34
C LEU A 78 18.96 14.48 9.61
N GLU A 79 20.10 14.16 10.19
CA GLU A 79 20.52 12.81 10.57
C GLU A 79 20.94 12.74 12.04
N LYS A 80 20.99 11.56 12.63
CA LYS A 80 21.30 11.36 14.05
C LYS A 80 22.60 12.06 14.52
N PRO A 81 23.71 12.05 13.74
CA PRO A 81 24.95 12.72 14.18
C PRO A 81 24.81 14.24 14.29
N ASP A 82 23.86 14.86 13.59
CA ASP A 82 23.72 16.32 13.56
C ASP A 82 23.34 16.89 14.92
N ALA A 83 22.63 16.12 15.75
CA ALA A 83 22.29 16.51 17.11
C ALA A 83 23.54 16.79 18.00
N LEU A 84 24.67 16.15 17.67
CA LEU A 84 25.93 16.37 18.38
C LEU A 84 26.80 17.41 17.68
N PHE A 85 26.99 17.27 16.36
CA PHE A 85 27.96 18.09 15.62
C PHE A 85 27.46 19.48 15.22
N LEU A 86 26.13 19.66 15.08
CA LEU A 86 25.53 20.93 14.67
C LEU A 86 24.89 21.69 15.84
N LEU A 87 25.00 21.20 17.07
CA LEU A 87 24.42 21.85 18.24
C LEU A 87 24.93 23.28 18.38
N VAL A 88 26.24 23.52 18.19
CA VAL A 88 26.88 24.86 18.26
C VAL A 88 26.31 25.81 17.17
N LYS A 89 25.77 25.28 16.07
CA LYS A 89 25.21 26.05 14.97
C LYS A 89 23.67 25.96 14.89
N GLU A 90 23.03 25.75 16.03
CA GLU A 90 21.58 25.54 16.10
C GLU A 90 20.79 26.68 15.42
N GLU A 91 21.19 27.93 15.58
CA GLU A 91 20.53 29.08 14.94
C GLU A 91 20.61 29.04 13.40
N GLU A 92 21.71 28.53 12.84
CA GLU A 92 21.80 28.32 11.40
C GLU A 92 20.85 27.18 10.95
N VAL A 93 20.73 26.12 11.76
CA VAL A 93 19.83 25.01 11.51
C VAL A 93 18.36 25.43 11.58
N LYS A 94 17.99 26.25 12.55
CA LYS A 94 16.65 26.85 12.65
C LYS A 94 16.30 27.65 11.39
N ARG A 95 17.19 28.52 10.94
CA ARG A 95 17.02 29.30 9.70
C ARG A 95 16.89 28.40 8.47
N TYR A 96 17.66 27.33 8.42
CA TYR A 96 17.59 26.32 7.36
C TYR A 96 16.23 25.62 7.36
N ILE A 97 15.73 25.14 8.52
CA ILE A 97 14.41 24.47 8.64
C ILE A 97 13.28 25.40 8.19
N LYS A 98 13.30 26.69 8.59
CA LYS A 98 12.34 27.69 8.10
C LYS A 98 12.33 27.82 6.58
N GLY A 99 13.52 27.84 5.97
CA GLY A 99 13.66 27.86 4.51
C GLY A 99 13.12 26.59 3.86
N GLN A 100 13.37 25.42 4.45
CA GLN A 100 12.83 24.14 3.93
C GLN A 100 11.32 24.01 4.15
N ALA A 101 10.78 24.55 5.22
CA ALA A 101 9.33 24.60 5.45
C ALA A 101 8.62 25.39 4.33
N LYS A 102 9.15 26.55 3.95
CA LYS A 102 8.62 27.36 2.83
C LYS A 102 8.70 26.60 1.50
N LYS A 103 9.85 25.97 1.19
CA LYS A 103 10.01 25.18 -0.06
C LYS A 103 9.05 23.97 -0.08
N SER A 104 8.92 23.27 1.04
CA SER A 104 8.01 22.15 1.16
C SER A 104 6.56 22.59 1.05
N PHE A 105 6.18 23.74 1.62
CA PHE A 105 4.85 24.33 1.45
C PHE A 105 4.56 24.59 -0.02
N VAL A 106 5.45 25.30 -0.74
CA VAL A 106 5.25 25.60 -2.17
C VAL A 106 5.10 24.33 -2.98
N PHE A 107 5.95 23.35 -2.77
CA PHE A 107 5.88 22.06 -3.48
C PHE A 107 4.55 21.34 -3.24
N TRP A 108 4.12 21.21 -2.00
CA TRP A 108 2.87 20.53 -1.66
C TRP A 108 1.62 21.35 -2.04
N PHE A 109 1.73 22.67 -2.05
CA PHE A 109 0.67 23.54 -2.55
C PHE A 109 0.48 23.39 -4.05
N LEU A 110 1.57 23.31 -4.84
CA LEU A 110 1.50 23.04 -6.27
C LEU A 110 0.86 21.69 -6.58
N ILE A 111 1.23 20.63 -5.83
CA ILE A 111 0.58 19.31 -5.98
C ILE A 111 -0.92 19.40 -5.67
N GLN A 112 -1.30 20.04 -4.58
CA GLN A 112 -2.71 20.20 -4.22
C GLN A 112 -3.48 21.01 -5.26
N SER A 113 -2.89 22.09 -5.77
CA SER A 113 -3.50 22.90 -6.81
C SER A 113 -3.66 22.12 -8.12
N PHE A 114 -2.70 21.27 -8.47
CA PHE A 114 -2.81 20.38 -9.63
C PHE A 114 -3.95 19.36 -9.46
N VAL A 115 -4.05 18.72 -8.30
CA VAL A 115 -5.17 17.80 -8.00
C VAL A 115 -6.50 18.54 -8.10
N LEU A 116 -6.59 19.75 -7.54
CA LEU A 116 -7.80 20.55 -7.58
C LEU A 116 -8.18 20.93 -9.02
N LEU A 117 -7.20 21.26 -9.85
CA LEU A 117 -7.41 21.57 -11.27
C LEU A 117 -8.10 20.41 -12.03
N LEU A 118 -7.75 19.16 -11.69
CA LEU A 118 -8.41 17.99 -12.29
C LEU A 118 -9.90 17.90 -11.92
N PHE A 119 -10.28 18.41 -10.74
CA PHE A 119 -11.67 18.41 -10.29
C PHE A 119 -12.44 19.69 -10.60
N VAL A 120 -11.81 20.71 -11.19
CA VAL A 120 -12.49 21.95 -11.60
C VAL A 120 -13.69 21.70 -12.52
N PRO A 121 -13.60 20.86 -13.58
CA PRO A 121 -14.77 20.59 -14.42
C PRO A 121 -15.95 20.02 -13.65
N LEU A 122 -15.69 19.14 -12.70
CA LEU A 122 -16.73 18.53 -11.87
C LEU A 122 -17.34 19.55 -10.89
N LEU A 123 -16.52 20.44 -10.29
CA LEU A 123 -17.00 21.51 -9.43
C LEU A 123 -17.88 22.50 -10.21
N LEU A 124 -17.53 22.84 -11.43
CA LEU A 124 -18.36 23.67 -12.32
C LEU A 124 -19.67 22.98 -12.68
N ALA A 125 -19.63 21.70 -13.02
CA ALA A 125 -20.80 20.89 -13.36
C ALA A 125 -21.78 20.75 -12.16
N THR A 126 -21.28 20.82 -10.92
CA THR A 126 -22.12 20.85 -9.71
C THR A 126 -22.71 22.23 -9.38
N GLY A 127 -22.55 23.23 -10.27
CA GLY A 127 -23.11 24.55 -10.12
C GLY A 127 -22.31 25.52 -9.24
N LEU A 128 -21.03 25.24 -8.98
CA LEU A 128 -20.12 26.20 -8.35
C LEU A 128 -19.69 27.26 -9.35
N ASP A 129 -19.78 28.51 -8.94
CA ASP A 129 -19.32 29.64 -9.75
C ASP A 129 -17.79 29.68 -9.83
N LYS A 130 -17.24 30.17 -10.96
CA LYS A 130 -15.78 30.28 -11.18
C LYS A 130 -15.09 31.06 -10.07
N LEU A 131 -15.74 32.15 -9.60
CA LEU A 131 -15.22 32.99 -8.52
C LEU A 131 -15.17 32.22 -7.18
N ALA A 132 -16.19 31.41 -6.90
CA ALA A 132 -16.25 30.56 -5.71
C ALA A 132 -15.13 29.49 -5.73
N ILE A 133 -14.81 28.93 -6.89
CA ILE A 133 -13.69 27.97 -7.05
C ILE A 133 -12.36 28.66 -6.75
N VAL A 134 -12.11 29.85 -7.31
CA VAL A 134 -10.89 30.61 -7.03
C VAL A 134 -10.80 30.94 -5.53
N ALA A 135 -11.88 31.41 -4.92
CA ALA A 135 -11.92 31.69 -3.48
C ALA A 135 -11.62 30.41 -2.66
N TYR A 136 -12.15 29.26 -3.08
CA TYR A 136 -11.89 27.99 -2.42
C TYR A 136 -10.41 27.57 -2.52
N ILE A 137 -9.77 27.74 -3.67
CA ILE A 137 -8.32 27.50 -3.86
C ILE A 137 -7.51 28.35 -2.89
N LEU A 138 -7.85 29.66 -2.77
CA LEU A 138 -7.16 30.57 -1.87
C LEU A 138 -7.34 30.14 -0.39
N VAL A 139 -8.55 29.77 0.00
CA VAL A 139 -8.83 29.28 1.37
C VAL A 139 -8.01 28.01 1.66
N LEU A 140 -7.97 27.04 0.74
CA LEU A 140 -7.16 25.84 0.89
C LEU A 140 -5.66 26.17 0.95
N GLY A 141 -5.19 27.16 0.20
CA GLY A 141 -3.81 27.65 0.23
C GLY A 141 -3.44 28.25 1.60
N VAL A 142 -4.29 29.11 2.13
CA VAL A 142 -4.11 29.70 3.47
C VAL A 142 -4.16 28.62 4.55
N ALA A 143 -5.12 27.72 4.49
CA ALA A 143 -5.22 26.58 5.42
C ALA A 143 -3.97 25.70 5.38
N LYS A 144 -3.47 25.39 4.19
CA LYS A 144 -2.22 24.63 4.02
C LYS A 144 -1.02 25.38 4.59
N GLY A 145 -0.93 26.69 4.38
CA GLY A 145 0.09 27.55 4.97
C GLY A 145 0.09 27.48 6.49
N ALA A 146 -1.10 27.60 7.10
CA ALA A 146 -1.28 27.47 8.55
C ALA A 146 -0.84 26.09 9.06
N VAL A 147 -1.20 25.01 8.37
CA VAL A 147 -0.78 23.65 8.73
C VAL A 147 0.75 23.50 8.63
N PHE A 148 1.40 24.04 7.60
CA PHE A 148 2.86 23.97 7.48
C PHE A 148 3.57 24.81 8.53
N SER A 149 3.06 25.99 8.87
CA SER A 149 3.55 26.82 9.98
C SER A 149 3.42 26.10 11.33
N TRP A 150 2.29 25.44 11.56
CA TRP A 150 2.09 24.65 12.77
C TRP A 150 3.02 23.40 12.82
N LYS A 151 3.25 22.72 11.67
CA LYS A 151 4.20 21.62 11.59
C LYS A 151 5.63 22.09 11.85
N GLU A 152 6.01 23.29 11.38
CA GLU A 152 7.29 23.91 11.64
C GLU A 152 7.43 24.26 13.13
N ALA A 153 6.43 24.93 13.71
CA ALA A 153 6.43 25.32 15.12
C ALA A 153 6.67 24.13 16.07
N ARG A 154 6.17 22.95 15.70
CA ARG A 154 6.39 21.71 16.48
C ARG A 154 7.83 21.22 16.52
N PHE A 155 8.72 21.73 15.67
CA PHE A 155 10.14 21.41 15.77
C PHE A 155 10.85 22.16 16.91
N TYR A 156 10.21 23.16 17.48
CA TYR A 156 10.78 23.98 18.54
C TYR A 156 10.10 23.68 19.87
N GLN A 157 10.89 23.63 20.92
CA GLN A 157 10.45 23.47 22.31
C GLN A 157 11.24 24.48 23.15
N ASP A 158 10.55 25.35 23.88
CA ASP A 158 11.15 26.41 24.70
C ASP A 158 12.20 27.26 23.95
N GLY A 159 11.93 27.56 22.68
CA GLY A 159 12.81 28.33 21.81
C GLY A 159 13.97 27.54 21.20
N ASN A 160 14.23 26.32 21.65
CA ASN A 160 15.31 25.46 21.17
C ASN A 160 14.77 24.41 20.15
N LEU A 161 15.68 23.89 19.30
CA LEU A 161 15.32 22.86 18.33
C LEU A 161 15.19 21.50 19.03
N ASN A 162 14.03 20.87 18.91
CA ASN A 162 13.85 19.49 19.33
C ASN A 162 14.48 18.53 18.28
N TRP A 163 15.77 18.26 18.44
CA TRP A 163 16.56 17.44 17.54
C TRP A 163 16.00 16.03 17.35
N THR A 164 15.55 15.41 18.44
CA THR A 164 15.00 14.05 18.41
C THR A 164 13.77 13.98 17.54
N LEU A 165 12.85 14.94 17.70
CA LEU A 165 11.63 15.02 16.90
C LEU A 165 11.94 15.35 15.43
N ALA A 166 12.84 16.30 15.16
CA ALA A 166 13.20 16.71 13.80
C ALA A 166 13.83 15.54 13.02
N ILE A 167 14.75 14.80 13.62
CA ILE A 167 15.39 13.62 13.05
C ILE A 167 14.39 12.48 12.86
N ALA A 168 13.53 12.22 13.86
CA ALA A 168 12.52 11.18 13.79
C ALA A 168 11.53 11.41 12.62
N ARG A 169 11.07 12.66 12.43
CA ARG A 169 10.18 13.02 11.32
C ARG A 169 10.86 12.91 9.96
N GLU A 170 12.12 13.31 9.85
CA GLU A 170 12.86 13.15 8.60
C GLU A 170 13.07 11.68 8.25
N ASN A 171 13.42 10.85 9.23
CA ASN A 171 13.54 9.41 9.02
C ASN A 171 12.21 8.79 8.61
N ALA A 172 11.10 9.18 9.24
CA ALA A 172 9.77 8.72 8.88
C ALA A 172 9.41 9.12 7.43
N ARG A 173 9.72 10.36 7.02
CA ARG A 173 9.53 10.85 5.65
C ARG A 173 10.33 10.03 4.64
N LYS A 174 11.64 9.87 4.87
CA LYS A 174 12.52 9.07 3.99
C LYS A 174 12.02 7.63 3.89
N GLN A 175 11.68 7.00 5.02
CA GLN A 175 11.15 5.64 5.05
C GLN A 175 9.82 5.50 4.32
N LEU A 176 8.90 6.48 4.40
CA LEU A 176 7.62 6.45 3.70
C LEU A 176 7.84 6.44 2.18
N ILE A 177 8.74 7.28 1.68
CA ILE A 177 9.10 7.32 0.25
C ILE A 177 9.76 6.00 -0.19
N LEU A 178 10.70 5.49 0.60
CA LEU A 178 11.38 4.23 0.28
C LEU A 178 10.43 3.03 0.36
N ARG A 179 9.44 3.03 1.27
CA ARG A 179 8.39 1.99 1.32
C ARG A 179 7.51 1.99 0.09
N PHE A 180 7.22 3.18 -0.47
CA PHE A 180 6.51 3.23 -1.76
C PHE A 180 7.30 2.51 -2.86
N PHE A 181 8.60 2.77 -2.98
CA PHE A 181 9.46 2.06 -3.93
C PHE A 181 9.59 0.56 -3.63
N ALA A 182 9.56 0.18 -2.35
CA ALA A 182 9.61 -1.21 -1.93
C ALA A 182 8.38 -2.04 -2.35
N LEU A 183 7.30 -1.38 -2.80
CA LEU A 183 6.16 -2.08 -3.41
C LEU A 183 6.52 -2.70 -4.79
N PHE A 184 7.53 -2.14 -5.45
CA PHE A 184 7.89 -2.49 -6.83
C PHE A 184 9.27 -3.14 -6.95
N THR A 185 10.18 -2.88 -5.99
CA THR A 185 11.54 -3.39 -6.04
C THR A 185 12.13 -3.56 -4.63
N THR A 186 13.18 -4.37 -4.53
CA THR A 186 13.92 -4.53 -3.27
C THR A 186 14.74 -3.27 -2.97
N VAL A 187 14.43 -2.58 -1.89
CA VAL A 187 15.09 -1.33 -1.49
C VAL A 187 16.08 -1.59 -0.36
N LYS A 188 17.35 -1.21 -0.56
CA LYS A 188 18.38 -1.26 0.48
C LYS A 188 17.99 -0.34 1.65
N GLY A 189 18.04 -0.86 2.88
CA GLY A 189 17.72 -0.10 4.10
C GLY A 189 16.27 -0.23 4.57
N ILE A 190 15.38 -0.84 3.78
CA ILE A 190 14.14 -1.41 4.27
C ILE A 190 14.42 -2.89 4.50
N THR A 191 14.85 -3.22 5.68
CA THR A 191 14.79 -4.60 6.12
C THR A 191 13.31 -4.97 6.20
N ASN A 192 12.89 -5.96 5.41
CA ASN A 192 11.66 -6.69 5.65
C ASN A 192 11.83 -7.39 7.01
N SER A 193 11.80 -6.59 8.07
CA SER A 193 11.87 -7.16 9.41
C SER A 193 10.62 -7.99 9.59
N VAL A 194 10.80 -9.26 9.86
CA VAL A 194 9.74 -10.17 10.31
C VAL A 194 9.19 -9.56 11.61
N LYS A 195 8.27 -8.61 11.47
CA LYS A 195 7.65 -7.95 12.62
C LYS A 195 6.56 -8.85 13.16
N ARG A 196 6.64 -9.16 14.46
CA ARG A 196 5.53 -9.78 15.15
C ARG A 196 4.31 -8.87 15.07
N ARG A 197 3.28 -9.32 14.37
CA ARG A 197 1.97 -8.66 14.29
C ARG A 197 1.09 -9.22 15.38
N ALA A 198 1.22 -8.68 16.60
CA ALA A 198 0.55 -9.21 17.80
C ALA A 198 -0.97 -9.33 17.64
N TYR A 199 -1.60 -8.44 16.87
CA TYR A 199 -3.04 -8.48 16.58
C TYR A 199 -3.48 -9.72 15.74
N LEU A 200 -2.55 -10.34 14.98
CA LEU A 200 -2.82 -11.58 14.24
C LEU A 200 -2.51 -12.84 15.04
N ASP A 201 -1.89 -12.72 16.21
CA ASP A 201 -1.60 -13.89 17.07
C ASP A 201 -2.90 -14.57 17.54
N GLY A 202 -4.03 -13.85 17.58
CA GLY A 202 -5.36 -14.43 17.87
C GLY A 202 -5.77 -15.53 16.89
N PHE A 203 -5.50 -15.36 15.60
CA PHE A 203 -5.77 -16.39 14.58
C PHE A 203 -4.93 -17.65 14.78
N LEU A 204 -3.69 -17.51 15.25
CA LEU A 204 -2.85 -18.65 15.59
C LEU A 204 -3.36 -19.40 16.83
N GLY A 205 -4.07 -18.73 17.72
CA GLY A 205 -4.69 -19.32 18.90
C GLY A 205 -5.87 -20.25 18.58
N LEU A 206 -6.55 -20.01 17.45
CA LEU A 206 -7.67 -20.84 16.98
C LEU A 206 -7.20 -22.20 16.43
N LEU A 207 -5.92 -22.31 16.05
CA LEU A 207 -5.37 -23.56 15.53
C LEU A 207 -5.00 -24.50 16.68
N SER A 208 -5.44 -25.76 16.62
CA SER A 208 -5.14 -26.77 17.62
C SER A 208 -3.63 -27.06 17.69
N LYS A 209 -3.05 -26.95 18.89
CA LYS A 209 -1.61 -27.14 19.15
C LYS A 209 -1.28 -28.64 19.32
N THR A 210 -1.55 -29.45 18.32
CA THR A 210 -1.20 -30.88 18.31
C THR A 210 0.10 -31.11 17.55
N HIS A 211 0.82 -32.18 17.89
CA HIS A 211 2.08 -32.53 17.20
C HIS A 211 1.90 -32.70 15.68
N GLY A 212 0.77 -33.23 15.24
CA GLY A 212 0.45 -33.37 13.81
C GLY A 212 0.25 -32.01 13.04
N ASN A 213 -0.04 -30.92 13.76
CA ASN A 213 -0.27 -29.59 13.19
C ASN A 213 0.96 -28.68 13.30
N THR A 214 2.13 -29.19 13.69
CA THR A 214 3.35 -28.38 13.85
C THR A 214 3.70 -27.61 12.57
N TRP A 215 3.69 -28.27 11.41
CA TRP A 215 3.97 -27.63 10.13
C TRP A 215 2.90 -26.60 9.74
N LEU A 216 1.63 -26.86 10.05
CA LEU A 216 0.55 -25.89 9.84
C LEU A 216 0.81 -24.61 10.65
N HIS A 217 1.18 -24.74 11.93
CA HIS A 217 1.52 -23.59 12.77
C HIS A 217 2.76 -22.84 12.29
N LEU A 218 3.79 -23.55 11.85
CA LEU A 218 5.01 -22.95 11.31
C LEU A 218 4.73 -22.14 10.04
N TYR A 219 4.03 -22.74 9.08
CA TYR A 219 3.69 -22.06 7.82
C TYR A 219 2.71 -20.91 8.03
N MET A 220 1.68 -21.06 8.85
CA MET A 220 0.75 -19.98 9.14
C MET A 220 1.46 -18.81 9.84
N ARG A 221 2.35 -19.12 10.80
CA ARG A 221 3.17 -18.10 11.46
C ARG A 221 4.14 -17.42 10.49
N SER A 222 4.76 -18.17 9.58
CA SER A 222 5.62 -17.63 8.53
C SER A 222 4.83 -16.71 7.61
N PHE A 223 3.67 -17.13 7.13
CA PHE A 223 2.79 -16.33 6.28
C PHE A 223 2.39 -15.01 6.95
N LEU A 224 1.87 -15.06 8.18
CA LEU A 224 1.40 -13.87 8.89
C LEU A 224 2.53 -12.89 9.26
N ARG A 225 3.76 -13.38 9.47
CA ARG A 225 4.92 -12.56 9.83
C ARG A 225 5.74 -12.10 8.62
N ASN A 226 5.68 -12.82 7.52
CA ASN A 226 6.32 -12.43 6.27
C ASN A 226 5.53 -11.24 5.67
N GLY A 227 6.18 -10.05 5.69
CA GLY A 227 5.56 -8.82 5.21
C GLY A 227 5.19 -8.90 3.73
N ASP A 228 5.99 -9.54 2.91
CA ASP A 228 5.80 -9.58 1.46
C ASP A 228 4.65 -10.50 1.07
N LEU A 229 4.66 -11.75 1.53
CA LEU A 229 3.62 -12.72 1.19
C LEU A 229 2.24 -12.28 1.69
N PHE A 230 2.16 -11.84 2.96
CA PHE A 230 0.90 -11.40 3.53
C PHE A 230 0.36 -10.14 2.84
N SER A 231 1.22 -9.14 2.60
CA SER A 231 0.78 -7.90 1.94
C SER A 231 0.39 -8.12 0.48
N MET A 232 1.07 -9.02 -0.22
CA MET A 232 0.75 -9.36 -1.61
C MET A 232 -0.60 -10.10 -1.70
N THR A 233 -0.85 -11.06 -0.79
CA THR A 233 -2.16 -11.71 -0.69
C THR A 233 -3.27 -10.71 -0.42
N LEU A 234 -3.07 -9.76 0.51
CA LEU A 234 -4.05 -8.70 0.78
C LEU A 234 -4.28 -7.78 -0.43
N ARG A 235 -3.24 -7.47 -1.22
CA ARG A 235 -3.38 -6.65 -2.43
C ARG A 235 -4.19 -7.38 -3.49
N LEU A 236 -3.91 -8.66 -3.72
CA LEU A 236 -4.67 -9.46 -4.68
C LEU A 236 -6.13 -9.60 -4.25
N LEU A 237 -6.38 -9.81 -2.95
CA LEU A 237 -7.74 -9.81 -2.39
C LEU A 237 -8.42 -8.44 -2.56
N ALA A 238 -7.72 -7.34 -2.29
CA ALA A 238 -8.28 -6.00 -2.50
C ALA A 238 -8.61 -5.74 -3.97
N LEU A 239 -7.76 -6.18 -4.90
CA LEU A 239 -8.02 -6.08 -6.35
C LEU A 239 -9.23 -6.91 -6.75
N SER A 240 -9.40 -8.13 -6.21
CA SER A 240 -10.59 -8.95 -6.49
C SER A 240 -11.87 -8.30 -5.97
N ILE A 241 -11.85 -7.73 -4.77
CA ILE A 241 -12.97 -6.99 -4.20
C ILE A 241 -13.31 -5.76 -5.06
N LEU A 242 -12.31 -4.97 -5.45
CA LEU A 242 -12.51 -3.82 -6.33
C LEU A 242 -13.08 -4.25 -7.68
N ALA A 243 -12.61 -5.35 -8.26
CA ALA A 243 -13.17 -5.89 -9.50
C ALA A 243 -14.65 -6.25 -9.33
N ILE A 244 -15.02 -6.92 -8.24
CA ILE A 244 -16.42 -7.29 -7.94
C ILE A 244 -17.33 -6.07 -7.82
N ILE A 245 -16.83 -4.99 -7.22
CA ILE A 245 -17.65 -3.79 -6.95
C ILE A 245 -17.78 -2.89 -8.19
N PHE A 246 -16.69 -2.69 -8.95
CA PHE A 246 -16.61 -1.64 -9.95
C PHE A 246 -16.79 -2.11 -11.39
N ILE A 247 -16.61 -3.41 -11.68
CA ILE A 247 -16.79 -3.91 -13.06
C ILE A 247 -18.23 -4.40 -13.25
N PRO A 248 -19.00 -3.78 -14.15
CA PRO A 248 -20.40 -4.13 -14.33
C PRO A 248 -20.64 -5.45 -15.09
N GLN A 249 -19.64 -5.93 -15.87
CA GLN A 249 -19.76 -7.13 -16.68
C GLN A 249 -19.42 -8.39 -15.86
N PRO A 250 -20.38 -9.26 -15.52
CA PRO A 250 -20.16 -10.39 -14.60
C PRO A 250 -19.12 -11.38 -15.12
N LEU A 251 -19.06 -11.64 -16.42
CA LEU A 251 -18.13 -12.59 -17.01
C LEU A 251 -16.67 -12.12 -16.89
N VAL A 252 -16.42 -10.81 -17.09
CA VAL A 252 -15.10 -10.21 -16.95
C VAL A 252 -14.65 -10.25 -15.48
N VAL A 253 -15.55 -9.92 -14.56
CA VAL A 253 -15.28 -9.99 -13.10
C VAL A 253 -14.84 -11.39 -12.72
N ILE A 254 -15.59 -12.41 -13.12
CA ILE A 254 -15.31 -13.80 -12.75
C ILE A 254 -13.98 -14.27 -13.33
N ALA A 255 -13.71 -13.99 -14.60
CA ALA A 255 -12.43 -14.33 -15.22
C ALA A 255 -11.25 -13.66 -14.49
N LEU A 256 -11.40 -12.38 -14.12
CA LEU A 256 -10.35 -11.63 -13.42
C LEU A 256 -10.15 -12.17 -12.00
N VAL A 257 -11.22 -12.37 -11.23
CA VAL A 257 -11.13 -12.90 -9.85
C VAL A 257 -10.57 -14.33 -9.85
N ALA A 258 -10.97 -15.16 -10.82
CA ALA A 258 -10.44 -16.50 -11.00
C ALA A 258 -8.91 -16.47 -11.24
N LEU A 259 -8.44 -15.56 -12.08
CA LEU A 259 -7.02 -15.35 -12.33
C LEU A 259 -6.29 -14.89 -11.06
N LEU A 260 -6.86 -13.92 -10.31
CA LEU A 260 -6.26 -13.42 -9.07
C LEU A 260 -6.16 -14.52 -8.02
N ASN A 261 -7.17 -15.36 -7.86
CA ASN A 261 -7.16 -16.51 -6.95
C ASN A 261 -6.11 -17.55 -7.33
N TYR A 262 -5.93 -17.80 -8.61
CA TYR A 262 -4.82 -18.64 -9.10
C TYR A 262 -3.46 -18.06 -8.73
N LEU A 263 -3.26 -16.73 -8.92
CA LEU A 263 -2.02 -16.05 -8.56
C LEU A 263 -1.73 -16.10 -7.06
N VAL A 264 -2.75 -16.02 -6.20
CA VAL A 264 -2.57 -16.18 -4.74
C VAL A 264 -2.04 -17.57 -4.41
N ILE A 265 -2.64 -18.63 -4.97
CA ILE A 265 -2.15 -20.00 -4.75
C ILE A 265 -0.71 -20.15 -5.24
N PHE A 266 -0.42 -19.69 -6.46
CA PHE A 266 0.92 -19.78 -7.04
C PHE A 266 1.98 -19.12 -6.15
N GLN A 267 1.66 -17.95 -5.61
CA GLN A 267 2.55 -17.22 -4.70
C GLN A 267 2.74 -17.93 -3.36
N LEU A 268 1.67 -18.49 -2.78
CA LEU A 268 1.72 -19.18 -1.50
C LEU A 268 2.52 -20.50 -1.57
N LEU A 269 2.65 -21.11 -2.74
CA LEU A 269 3.52 -22.28 -2.94
C LEU A 269 4.99 -21.98 -2.62
N GLY A 270 5.44 -20.73 -2.77
CA GLY A 270 6.78 -20.30 -2.38
C GLY A 270 7.10 -20.45 -0.89
N LEU A 271 6.08 -20.62 -0.02
CA LEU A 271 6.29 -20.92 1.39
C LEU A 271 6.94 -22.30 1.62
N TYR A 272 6.90 -23.21 0.65
CA TYR A 272 7.44 -24.56 0.82
C TYR A 272 8.92 -24.55 1.23
N SER A 273 9.72 -23.68 0.65
CA SER A 273 11.16 -23.55 0.91
C SER A 273 11.51 -22.69 2.14
N ALA A 274 10.52 -22.08 2.80
CA ALA A 274 10.76 -21.11 3.90
C ALA A 274 11.52 -21.69 5.11
N PHE A 275 11.53 -23.01 5.27
CA PHE A 275 12.15 -23.69 6.40
C PHE A 275 13.26 -24.69 5.99
N ASP A 276 13.72 -24.70 4.73
CA ASP A 276 14.68 -25.67 4.23
C ASP A 276 16.06 -25.56 4.89
N TYR A 277 16.44 -24.36 5.29
CA TYR A 277 17.74 -24.07 5.91
C TYR A 277 17.67 -23.93 7.43
N GLN A 278 16.58 -24.35 8.08
CA GLN A 278 16.44 -24.24 9.55
C GLN A 278 16.85 -25.56 10.23
N PRO A 279 17.98 -25.60 10.96
CA PRO A 279 18.47 -26.82 11.59
C PRO A 279 17.52 -27.40 12.62
N LEU A 280 16.69 -26.58 13.29
CA LEU A 280 15.71 -27.03 14.26
C LEU A 280 14.66 -28.00 13.68
N THR A 281 14.31 -27.85 12.41
CA THR A 281 13.34 -28.74 11.74
C THR A 281 13.93 -30.14 11.46
N LEU A 282 15.26 -30.27 11.45
CA LEU A 282 15.98 -31.51 11.27
C LEU A 282 16.16 -32.28 12.60
N LEU A 283 16.23 -31.54 13.72
CA LEU A 283 16.44 -32.14 15.05
C LEU A 283 15.20 -32.86 15.60
N PHE A 284 14.01 -32.43 15.18
CA PHE A 284 12.76 -33.03 15.65
C PHE A 284 12.28 -34.13 14.67
N PRO A 285 11.99 -35.35 15.16
CA PRO A 285 11.50 -36.43 14.31
C PRO A 285 10.08 -36.16 13.82
N MET A 286 9.97 -35.63 12.63
CA MET A 286 8.68 -35.34 11.99
C MET A 286 8.33 -36.44 10.98
N LYS A 287 7.06 -36.83 10.92
CA LYS A 287 6.60 -37.83 9.95
C LYS A 287 6.89 -37.39 8.51
N LYS A 288 7.38 -38.31 7.67
CA LYS A 288 7.56 -38.05 6.21
C LYS A 288 6.24 -37.59 5.61
N GLY A 289 6.28 -36.52 4.83
CA GLY A 289 5.07 -35.93 4.21
C GLY A 289 4.29 -34.93 5.07
N SER A 290 4.58 -34.80 6.37
CA SER A 290 3.90 -33.82 7.24
C SER A 290 4.14 -32.37 6.81
N LYS A 291 5.31 -32.05 6.23
CA LYS A 291 5.65 -30.77 5.68
C LYS A 291 4.69 -30.37 4.53
N LYS A 292 4.51 -31.29 3.56
CA LYS A 292 3.57 -31.13 2.44
C LYS A 292 2.12 -30.96 2.92
N ALA A 293 1.68 -31.83 3.85
CA ALA A 293 0.33 -31.76 4.40
C ALA A 293 0.08 -30.45 5.18
N GLY A 294 1.09 -29.97 5.93
CA GLY A 294 1.00 -28.70 6.67
C GLY A 294 0.86 -27.50 5.77
N LEU A 295 1.66 -27.42 4.68
CA LEU A 295 1.54 -26.35 3.69
C LEU A 295 0.19 -26.39 2.96
N ASN A 296 -0.23 -27.57 2.54
CA ASN A 296 -1.53 -27.75 1.87
C ASN A 296 -2.67 -27.22 2.75
N LYS A 297 -2.72 -27.61 4.02
CA LYS A 297 -3.71 -27.09 4.99
C LYS A 297 -3.62 -25.57 5.17
N THR A 298 -2.41 -25.01 5.19
CA THR A 298 -2.21 -23.57 5.32
C THR A 298 -2.82 -22.83 4.15
N ILE A 299 -2.52 -23.27 2.92
CA ILE A 299 -3.06 -22.64 1.70
C ILE A 299 -4.57 -22.82 1.63
N GLN A 300 -5.09 -23.99 1.99
CA GLN A 300 -6.54 -24.25 2.06
C GLN A 300 -7.25 -23.29 3.03
N LEU A 301 -6.68 -23.03 4.21
CA LEU A 301 -7.26 -22.09 5.17
C LEU A 301 -7.24 -20.65 4.65
N VAL A 302 -6.12 -20.20 4.08
CA VAL A 302 -6.01 -18.85 3.54
C VAL A 302 -6.99 -18.66 2.37
N MET A 303 -7.01 -19.60 1.43
CA MET A 303 -7.92 -19.55 0.27
C MET A 303 -9.38 -19.68 0.69
N GLY A 304 -9.68 -20.51 1.68
CA GLY A 304 -11.03 -20.62 2.25
C GLY A 304 -11.54 -19.30 2.80
N MET A 305 -10.70 -18.56 3.54
CA MET A 305 -11.05 -17.21 4.02
C MET A 305 -11.28 -16.23 2.86
N ILE A 306 -10.42 -16.25 1.84
CA ILE A 306 -10.58 -15.41 0.64
C ILE A 306 -11.89 -15.72 -0.06
N THR A 307 -12.20 -17.00 -0.30
CA THR A 307 -13.41 -17.44 -0.95
C THR A 307 -14.68 -17.01 -0.20
N VAL A 308 -14.68 -17.08 1.13
CA VAL A 308 -15.79 -16.60 1.96
C VAL A 308 -15.99 -15.09 1.81
N ILE A 309 -14.91 -14.30 1.82
CA ILE A 309 -14.98 -12.85 1.67
C ILE A 309 -15.49 -12.48 0.26
N GLU A 310 -14.91 -13.07 -0.79
CA GLU A 310 -15.30 -12.82 -2.18
C GLU A 310 -16.74 -13.28 -2.46
N GLY A 311 -17.11 -14.43 -1.92
CA GLY A 311 -18.47 -14.96 -2.04
C GLY A 311 -19.48 -14.05 -1.35
N GLY A 312 -19.19 -13.58 -0.13
CA GLY A 312 -20.05 -12.66 0.61
C GLY A 312 -20.27 -11.34 -0.13
N ILE A 313 -19.20 -10.73 -0.66
CA ILE A 313 -19.28 -9.51 -1.45
C ILE A 313 -19.95 -9.78 -2.81
N GLY A 314 -19.63 -10.88 -3.46
CA GLY A 314 -20.22 -11.29 -4.73
C GLY A 314 -21.74 -11.52 -4.64
N LEU A 315 -22.25 -12.02 -3.52
CA LEU A 315 -23.69 -12.14 -3.27
C LEU A 315 -24.43 -10.80 -3.33
N VAL A 316 -23.75 -9.71 -2.95
CA VAL A 316 -24.34 -8.37 -2.96
C VAL A 316 -24.21 -7.69 -4.32
N PHE A 317 -23.03 -7.78 -4.96
CA PHE A 317 -22.70 -6.97 -6.13
C PHE A 317 -22.84 -7.70 -7.48
N ILE A 318 -22.70 -9.04 -7.53
CA ILE A 318 -22.83 -9.78 -8.79
C ILE A 318 -24.29 -10.12 -9.02
N SER A 319 -24.85 -9.62 -10.14
CA SER A 319 -26.26 -9.85 -10.50
C SER A 319 -26.54 -11.32 -10.87
N ASP A 320 -25.62 -11.96 -11.63
CA ASP A 320 -25.76 -13.33 -12.06
C ASP A 320 -25.22 -14.32 -11.01
N LYS A 321 -26.15 -14.93 -10.26
CA LYS A 321 -25.82 -15.87 -9.18
C LYS A 321 -25.26 -17.21 -9.71
N VAL A 322 -25.59 -17.59 -10.94
CA VAL A 322 -25.08 -18.83 -11.57
C VAL A 322 -23.58 -18.67 -11.83
N LEU A 323 -23.19 -17.52 -12.38
CA LEU A 323 -21.78 -17.22 -12.60
C LEU A 323 -20.99 -17.10 -11.29
N LEU A 324 -21.59 -16.54 -10.24
CA LEU A 324 -20.96 -16.51 -8.91
C LEU A 324 -20.73 -17.93 -8.37
N LEU A 325 -21.72 -18.82 -8.49
CA LEU A 325 -21.55 -20.23 -8.11
C LEU A 325 -20.45 -20.90 -8.92
N GLY A 326 -20.34 -20.58 -10.22
CA GLY A 326 -19.23 -21.02 -11.07
C GLY A 326 -17.86 -20.58 -10.56
N LEU A 327 -17.73 -19.33 -10.11
CA LEU A 327 -16.50 -18.82 -9.50
C LEU A 327 -16.15 -19.56 -8.19
N LEU A 328 -17.12 -19.76 -7.31
CA LEU A 328 -16.93 -20.49 -6.07
C LEU A 328 -16.54 -21.96 -6.33
N ALA A 329 -17.20 -22.61 -7.28
CA ALA A 329 -16.84 -23.97 -7.70
C ALA A 329 -15.42 -24.03 -8.28
N TYR A 330 -15.02 -23.05 -9.09
CA TYR A 330 -13.67 -22.96 -9.63
C TYR A 330 -12.62 -22.78 -8.50
N THR A 331 -12.86 -21.90 -7.54
CA THR A 331 -11.92 -21.70 -6.42
C THR A 331 -11.82 -22.94 -5.54
N VAL A 332 -12.92 -23.64 -5.29
CA VAL A 332 -12.91 -24.93 -4.61
C VAL A 332 -12.13 -25.99 -5.40
N ALA A 333 -12.31 -26.05 -6.73
CA ALA A 333 -11.54 -26.94 -7.59
C ALA A 333 -10.03 -26.61 -7.57
N LEU A 334 -9.65 -25.35 -7.56
CA LEU A 334 -8.25 -24.94 -7.36
C LEU A 334 -7.68 -25.45 -6.03
N ILE A 335 -8.46 -25.36 -4.96
CA ILE A 335 -8.03 -25.79 -3.62
C ILE A 335 -7.92 -27.31 -3.51
N LEU A 336 -8.89 -28.05 -4.07
CA LEU A 336 -9.00 -29.50 -3.88
C LEU A 336 -8.27 -30.31 -4.95
N LEU A 337 -8.19 -29.81 -6.20
CA LEU A 337 -7.60 -30.54 -7.32
C LEU A 337 -6.23 -29.99 -7.73
N TYR A 338 -6.16 -28.68 -8.02
CA TYR A 338 -4.93 -28.07 -8.51
C TYR A 338 -3.82 -28.05 -7.47
N LEU A 339 -4.13 -27.62 -6.25
CA LEU A 339 -3.13 -27.47 -5.19
C LEU A 339 -2.46 -28.80 -4.82
N PRO A 340 -3.13 -29.93 -4.58
CA PRO A 340 -2.47 -31.20 -4.31
C PRO A 340 -1.62 -31.71 -5.47
N PHE A 341 -2.10 -31.51 -6.71
CA PHE A 341 -1.37 -31.90 -7.92
C PHE A 341 -0.07 -31.09 -8.06
N LYS A 342 -0.12 -29.77 -7.92
CA LYS A 342 1.07 -28.92 -8.01
C LYS A 342 2.07 -29.19 -6.88
N MET A 343 1.56 -29.45 -5.65
CA MET A 343 2.36 -29.84 -4.51
C MET A 343 3.07 -31.19 -4.71
N ALA A 344 2.52 -32.13 -5.45
CA ALA A 344 3.18 -33.37 -5.76
C ALA A 344 4.42 -33.13 -6.64
N ARG A 345 4.32 -32.31 -7.68
CA ARG A 345 5.43 -31.95 -8.56
C ARG A 345 6.54 -31.18 -7.88
N LEU A 346 6.21 -30.22 -7.00
CA LEU A 346 7.21 -29.45 -6.23
C LEU A 346 8.10 -30.34 -5.35
N VAL A 347 7.57 -31.44 -4.83
CA VAL A 347 8.36 -32.39 -4.03
C VAL A 347 9.31 -33.20 -4.90
N ASP A 348 8.92 -33.54 -6.12
CA ASP A 348 9.77 -34.30 -7.04
C ASP A 348 10.91 -33.43 -7.62
N GLU A 349 10.67 -32.13 -7.86
CA GLU A 349 11.69 -31.17 -8.29
C GLU A 349 12.70 -30.80 -7.19
N SER A 350 12.38 -31.03 -5.91
CA SER A 350 13.23 -30.70 -4.76
C SER A 350 14.09 -31.90 -4.28
N ARG A 351 14.00 -33.06 -4.94
CA ARG A 351 14.85 -34.22 -4.75
C ARG A 351 16.03 -34.21 -5.73
#